data_8cb0c15189af1eda6a860391284b439c
#
_entry.id   8cb0c15189af1eda6a860391284b439c
#
_cell.length_a   1.000
_cell.length_b   1.000
_cell.length_c   1.000
_cell.angle_alpha   90.00
_cell.angle_beta   90.00
_cell.angle_gamma   90.00
#
_symmetry.space_group_name_H-M   'P 1'
#
loop_
_entity.id
_entity.type
_entity.pdbx_description
1 polymer ?
#
loop_
_entity_poly.entity_id
_entity_poly.type
_entity_poly.pdbx_seq_one_letter_code
_entity_poly.pdbx_strand_id
1 'polypeptide(L)'
;MASIRDVARKANVGSATVSRVLNNSGYVSEETRRKIEDAMRELNYTPNELARNLFHKKSGIIAILVPSVSHPFFAELVKCVETELYARGYKTMLCDTFREKNSEQEYLDMLNRNIVDGIITGVHSLRIEEYTKIDKPIVAFDRCLGENIPLVRVDHALGGRMAAKLLLASGCKDVIQFQGAKSVRSPSDIRHIEFERVMKENNAKVTSVELMWNRFDSEYFSEVTEQTMREHPDIDGVFGADLLAVYCMKAAIAQGRQIPGDLKLVAYDGTYVTDAVTPGITSIVQPIPLIARELAGLLHDMIEQRPIPQREKLMNVSIRYGNTTIGKN
;
A
#
# COMPACT_ATOMS: atom_id res chain seq x y z
N MET A 1 -21.06 35.09 -0.40
CA MET A 1 -21.31 33.73 -0.83
C MET A 1 -22.79 33.41 -0.61
N ALA A 2 -23.49 32.90 -1.61
CA ALA A 2 -24.91 32.53 -1.44
C ALA A 2 -25.02 31.41 -0.38
N SER A 3 -26.12 31.42 0.37
CA SER A 3 -26.42 30.40 1.39
C SER A 3 -27.59 29.50 0.98
N ILE A 4 -27.76 28.37 1.66
CA ILE A 4 -28.93 27.51 1.45
C ILE A 4 -30.26 28.27 1.63
N ARG A 5 -30.27 29.29 2.51
CA ARG A 5 -31.46 30.16 2.71
C ARG A 5 -31.72 31.06 1.52
N ASP A 6 -30.70 31.51 0.82
CA ASP A 6 -30.86 32.35 -0.38
C ASP A 6 -31.41 31.52 -1.54
N VAL A 7 -30.92 30.24 -1.70
CA VAL A 7 -31.49 29.28 -2.67
C VAL A 7 -32.97 29.02 -2.35
N ALA A 8 -33.29 28.74 -1.09
CA ALA A 8 -34.65 28.49 -0.65
C ALA A 8 -35.58 29.66 -0.96
N ARG A 9 -35.15 30.91 -0.69
CA ARG A 9 -35.89 32.14 -0.99
C ARG A 9 -36.08 32.31 -2.50
N LYS A 10 -35.03 32.07 -3.29
CA LYS A 10 -35.08 32.22 -4.75
C LYS A 10 -35.99 31.18 -5.40
N ALA A 11 -35.94 29.93 -4.94
CA ALA A 11 -36.78 28.84 -5.43
C ALA A 11 -38.23 28.87 -4.86
N ASN A 12 -38.52 29.80 -3.93
CA ASN A 12 -39.78 29.90 -3.20
C ASN A 12 -40.18 28.58 -2.48
N VAL A 13 -39.22 28.01 -1.76
CA VAL A 13 -39.40 26.76 -0.97
C VAL A 13 -38.78 26.90 0.42
N GLY A 14 -39.08 25.97 1.31
CA GLY A 14 -38.41 25.93 2.60
C GLY A 14 -36.96 25.40 2.51
N SER A 15 -36.07 25.90 3.37
CA SER A 15 -34.67 25.42 3.44
C SER A 15 -34.57 23.89 3.67
N ALA A 16 -35.55 23.30 4.37
CA ALA A 16 -35.64 21.85 4.54
C ALA A 16 -35.86 21.11 3.21
N THR A 17 -36.62 21.70 2.28
CA THR A 17 -36.87 21.14 0.94
C THR A 17 -35.60 21.22 0.08
N VAL A 18 -34.87 22.35 0.13
CA VAL A 18 -33.55 22.45 -0.52
C VAL A 18 -32.58 21.41 0.04
N SER A 19 -32.52 21.24 1.36
CA SER A 19 -31.68 20.21 2.02
C SER A 19 -32.05 18.80 1.55
N ARG A 20 -33.33 18.47 1.40
CA ARG A 20 -33.78 17.17 0.86
C ARG A 20 -33.30 16.94 -0.57
N VAL A 21 -33.36 17.94 -1.43
CA VAL A 21 -32.86 17.85 -2.80
C VAL A 21 -31.36 17.63 -2.81
N LEU A 22 -30.61 18.41 -2.03
CA LEU A 22 -29.15 18.31 -1.95
C LEU A 22 -28.66 16.93 -1.41
N ASN A 23 -29.44 16.36 -0.48
CA ASN A 23 -29.09 15.08 0.16
C ASN A 23 -29.76 13.86 -0.47
N ASN A 24 -30.53 14.05 -1.55
CA ASN A 24 -31.37 13.01 -2.14
C ASN A 24 -32.23 12.25 -1.09
N SER A 25 -32.72 12.96 -0.08
CA SER A 25 -33.48 12.39 1.04
C SER A 25 -34.95 12.79 0.97
N GLY A 26 -35.84 11.78 1.07
CA GLY A 26 -37.29 12.01 1.01
C GLY A 26 -37.81 12.39 -0.39
N TYR A 27 -39.14 12.43 -0.50
CA TYR A 27 -39.80 12.79 -1.76
C TYR A 27 -39.79 14.29 -2.00
N VAL A 28 -39.33 14.72 -3.20
CA VAL A 28 -39.48 16.07 -3.73
C VAL A 28 -39.92 15.96 -5.20
N SER A 29 -40.99 16.68 -5.59
CA SER A 29 -41.48 16.64 -6.97
C SER A 29 -40.40 17.12 -7.96
N GLU A 30 -40.40 16.59 -9.18
CA GLU A 30 -39.48 16.96 -10.25
C GLU A 30 -39.52 18.48 -10.56
N GLU A 31 -40.72 19.08 -10.53
CA GLU A 31 -40.87 20.53 -10.71
C GLU A 31 -40.15 21.31 -9.63
N THR A 32 -40.29 20.89 -8.36
CA THR A 32 -39.62 21.56 -7.24
C THR A 32 -38.11 21.35 -7.28
N ARG A 33 -37.65 20.15 -7.67
CA ARG A 33 -36.23 19.86 -7.86
C ARG A 33 -35.63 20.80 -8.90
N ARG A 34 -36.24 20.94 -10.07
CA ARG A 34 -35.77 21.85 -11.13
C ARG A 34 -35.68 23.29 -10.67
N LYS A 35 -36.73 23.82 -9.98
CA LYS A 35 -36.72 25.19 -9.41
C LYS A 35 -35.53 25.42 -8.47
N ILE A 36 -35.17 24.43 -7.64
CA ILE A 36 -34.03 24.50 -6.72
C ILE A 36 -32.71 24.48 -7.49
N GLU A 37 -32.56 23.58 -8.48
CA GLU A 37 -31.37 23.49 -9.31
C GLU A 37 -31.12 24.75 -10.14
N ASP A 38 -32.19 25.36 -10.68
CA ASP A 38 -32.12 26.62 -11.39
C ASP A 38 -31.69 27.77 -10.46
N ALA A 39 -32.30 27.87 -9.28
CA ALA A 39 -31.91 28.85 -8.26
C ALA A 39 -30.46 28.71 -7.82
N MET A 40 -29.97 27.48 -7.69
CA MET A 40 -28.57 27.20 -7.36
C MET A 40 -27.62 27.69 -8.47
N ARG A 41 -27.97 27.43 -9.74
CA ARG A 41 -27.17 27.88 -10.89
C ARG A 41 -27.12 29.41 -10.97
N GLU A 42 -28.27 30.09 -10.86
CA GLU A 42 -28.34 31.53 -10.92
C GLU A 42 -27.62 32.26 -9.78
N LEU A 43 -27.56 31.62 -8.60
CA LEU A 43 -26.87 32.17 -7.43
C LEU A 43 -25.40 31.74 -7.34
N ASN A 44 -24.90 30.96 -8.31
CA ASN A 44 -23.59 30.25 -8.22
C ASN A 44 -23.39 29.59 -6.84
N TYR A 45 -24.47 28.95 -6.33
CA TYR A 45 -24.43 28.29 -5.06
C TYR A 45 -23.84 26.91 -5.20
N THR A 46 -22.70 26.70 -4.55
CA THR A 46 -22.11 25.36 -4.39
C THR A 46 -22.45 24.84 -3.00
N PRO A 47 -23.06 23.63 -2.89
CA PRO A 47 -23.34 23.04 -1.59
C PRO A 47 -22.05 22.90 -0.75
N ASN A 48 -22.11 23.32 0.51
CA ASN A 48 -20.99 23.12 1.42
C ASN A 48 -20.94 21.64 1.85
N GLU A 49 -19.96 20.91 1.31
CA GLU A 49 -19.75 19.48 1.65
C GLU A 49 -19.52 19.27 3.15
N LEU A 50 -18.85 20.21 3.84
CA LEU A 50 -18.64 20.12 5.29
C LEU A 50 -19.97 20.16 6.06
N ALA A 51 -20.91 21.04 5.65
CA ALA A 51 -22.23 21.12 6.27
C ALA A 51 -23.07 19.85 6.01
N ARG A 52 -22.94 19.27 4.81
CA ARG A 52 -23.60 18.00 4.46
C ARG A 52 -23.00 16.84 5.26
N ASN A 53 -21.68 16.78 5.37
CA ASN A 53 -20.95 15.76 6.10
C ASN A 53 -21.25 15.80 7.60
N LEU A 54 -21.37 17.00 8.19
CA LEU A 54 -21.83 17.20 9.57
C LEU A 54 -23.22 16.61 9.81
N PHE A 55 -24.15 16.78 8.87
CA PHE A 55 -25.48 16.22 8.97
C PHE A 55 -25.47 14.67 8.94
N HIS A 56 -24.63 14.08 8.08
CA HIS A 56 -24.48 12.64 7.95
C HIS A 56 -23.49 12.02 8.96
N LYS A 57 -22.81 12.81 9.77
CA LYS A 57 -21.73 12.37 10.67
C LYS A 57 -20.65 11.56 9.95
N LYS A 58 -20.45 11.79 8.64
CA LYS A 58 -19.44 11.16 7.79
C LYS A 58 -18.63 12.25 7.10
N SER A 59 -17.30 12.12 7.10
CA SER A 59 -16.42 13.05 6.41
C SER A 59 -16.31 12.76 4.91
N GLY A 60 -16.53 11.52 4.51
CA GLY A 60 -16.29 11.02 3.16
C GLY A 60 -14.79 10.86 2.87
N ILE A 61 -13.93 10.93 3.88
CA ILE A 61 -12.47 10.87 3.74
C ILE A 61 -11.93 9.61 4.42
N ILE A 62 -11.08 8.89 3.71
CA ILE A 62 -10.34 7.73 4.22
C ILE A 62 -8.86 8.07 4.29
N ALA A 63 -8.21 7.80 5.41
CA ALA A 63 -6.77 7.94 5.55
C ALA A 63 -6.06 6.64 5.14
N ILE A 64 -5.01 6.76 4.32
CA ILE A 64 -4.11 5.66 3.96
C ILE A 64 -2.75 5.95 4.57
N LEU A 65 -2.35 5.13 5.54
CA LEU A 65 -1.08 5.25 6.25
C LEU A 65 -0.06 4.30 5.62
N VAL A 66 1.03 4.85 5.10
CA VAL A 66 2.15 4.10 4.51
C VAL A 66 3.48 4.57 5.07
N PRO A 67 4.51 3.68 5.13
CA PRO A 67 5.84 4.05 5.62
C PRO A 67 6.50 5.14 4.78
N SER A 68 6.39 5.05 3.46
CA SER A 68 6.88 6.06 2.52
C SER A 68 6.27 5.89 1.14
N VAL A 69 5.88 6.98 0.52
CA VAL A 69 5.43 7.03 -0.89
C VAL A 69 6.60 7.01 -1.88
N SER A 70 7.83 7.16 -1.42
CA SER A 70 9.02 6.98 -2.26
C SER A 70 9.30 5.50 -2.59
N HIS A 71 8.71 4.56 -1.83
CA HIS A 71 8.83 3.14 -2.12
C HIS A 71 7.83 2.73 -3.20
N PRO A 72 8.26 2.18 -4.35
CA PRO A 72 7.38 1.90 -5.49
C PRO A 72 6.16 1.05 -5.15
N PHE A 73 6.33 0.03 -4.30
CA PHE A 73 5.23 -0.82 -3.85
C PHE A 73 4.13 0.00 -3.15
N PHE A 74 4.50 0.86 -2.19
CA PHE A 74 3.51 1.67 -1.48
C PHE A 74 2.90 2.74 -2.37
N ALA A 75 3.65 3.31 -3.32
CA ALA A 75 3.11 4.25 -4.30
C ALA A 75 2.04 3.60 -5.18
N GLU A 76 2.29 2.39 -5.70
CA GLU A 76 1.32 1.64 -6.49
C GLU A 76 0.12 1.18 -5.64
N LEU A 77 0.36 0.73 -4.41
CA LEU A 77 -0.71 0.33 -3.49
C LEU A 77 -1.66 1.51 -3.20
N VAL A 78 -1.11 2.68 -2.85
CA VAL A 78 -1.89 3.90 -2.61
C VAL A 78 -2.73 4.26 -3.82
N LYS A 79 -2.15 4.25 -5.03
CA LYS A 79 -2.86 4.51 -6.29
C LYS A 79 -4.04 3.55 -6.48
N CYS A 80 -3.82 2.25 -6.28
CA CYS A 80 -4.87 1.26 -6.45
C CYS A 80 -5.96 1.38 -5.38
N VAL A 81 -5.58 1.60 -4.11
CA VAL A 81 -6.52 1.80 -3.00
C VAL A 81 -7.36 3.06 -3.22
N GLU A 82 -6.73 4.17 -3.65
CA GLU A 82 -7.42 5.42 -3.98
C GLU A 82 -8.49 5.19 -5.06
N THR A 83 -8.13 4.49 -6.13
CA THR A 83 -9.06 4.17 -7.22
C THR A 83 -10.27 3.37 -6.72
N GLU A 84 -10.05 2.36 -5.87
CA GLU A 84 -11.11 1.53 -5.29
C GLU A 84 -11.99 2.32 -4.30
N LEU A 85 -11.41 3.23 -3.52
CA LEU A 85 -12.14 4.11 -2.60
C LEU A 85 -12.94 5.18 -3.36
N TYR A 86 -12.35 5.76 -4.40
CA TYR A 86 -13.04 6.74 -5.26
C TYR A 86 -14.28 6.14 -5.91
N ALA A 87 -14.18 4.91 -6.43
CA ALA A 87 -15.32 4.19 -7.00
C ALA A 87 -16.46 3.94 -5.99
N ARG A 88 -16.16 3.98 -4.69
CA ARG A 88 -17.12 3.85 -3.58
C ARG A 88 -17.58 5.21 -2.99
N GLY A 89 -17.15 6.31 -3.60
CA GLY A 89 -17.55 7.67 -3.23
C GLY A 89 -16.74 8.31 -2.11
N TYR A 90 -15.58 7.73 -1.74
CA TYR A 90 -14.66 8.30 -0.75
C TYR A 90 -13.58 9.16 -1.41
N LYS A 91 -13.10 10.15 -0.67
CA LYS A 91 -11.86 10.87 -0.93
C LYS A 91 -10.73 10.27 -0.08
N THR A 92 -9.51 10.38 -0.55
CA THR A 92 -8.35 9.80 0.12
C THR A 92 -7.48 10.87 0.73
N MET A 93 -7.07 10.68 1.97
CA MET A 93 -6.01 11.42 2.63
C MET A 93 -4.77 10.53 2.72
N LEU A 94 -3.71 10.93 2.04
CA LEU A 94 -2.43 10.23 2.09
C LEU A 94 -1.63 10.65 3.32
N CYS A 95 -1.19 9.67 4.09
CA CYS A 95 -0.45 9.83 5.34
C CYS A 95 0.88 9.08 5.23
N ASP A 96 1.94 9.82 4.85
CA ASP A 96 3.31 9.33 4.85
C ASP A 96 3.88 9.43 6.27
N THR A 97 4.26 8.29 6.87
CA THR A 97 4.72 8.21 8.26
C THR A 97 6.24 8.21 8.39
N PHE A 98 6.96 8.54 7.31
CA PHE A 98 8.41 8.62 7.29
C PHE A 98 8.99 9.61 8.32
N ARG A 99 8.21 10.63 8.68
CA ARG A 99 8.61 11.68 9.62
C ARG A 99 8.67 11.15 11.06
N GLU A 100 9.55 11.76 11.86
CA GLU A 100 9.83 11.36 13.24
C GLU A 100 8.60 11.37 14.16
N LYS A 101 8.62 10.45 15.12
CA LYS A 101 7.82 10.30 16.35
C LYS A 101 6.34 10.76 16.31
N ASN A 102 5.43 9.78 16.38
CA ASN A 102 4.00 9.92 16.71
C ASN A 102 3.05 10.37 15.57
N SER A 103 3.49 10.47 14.32
CA SER A 103 2.58 10.81 13.21
C SER A 103 1.42 9.81 13.07
N GLU A 104 1.68 8.52 13.32
CA GLU A 104 0.66 7.47 13.28
C GLU A 104 -0.44 7.69 14.35
N GLN A 105 -0.07 8.12 15.57
CA GLN A 105 -1.01 8.46 16.63
C GLN A 105 -1.90 9.66 16.25
N GLU A 106 -1.35 10.66 15.61
CA GLU A 106 -2.13 11.81 15.13
C GLU A 106 -3.28 11.39 14.20
N TYR A 107 -3.01 10.44 13.29
CA TYR A 107 -4.04 9.94 12.37
C TYR A 107 -5.10 9.09 13.07
N LEU A 108 -4.72 8.32 14.10
CA LEU A 108 -5.68 7.63 14.95
C LEU A 108 -6.57 8.63 15.71
N ASP A 109 -6.01 9.74 16.18
CA ASP A 109 -6.76 10.82 16.83
C ASP A 109 -7.72 11.52 15.84
N MET A 110 -7.33 11.69 14.57
CA MET A 110 -8.21 12.22 13.53
C MET A 110 -9.41 11.28 13.30
N LEU A 111 -9.21 9.97 13.30
CA LEU A 111 -10.28 8.98 13.21
C LEU A 111 -11.22 9.10 14.43
N ASN A 112 -10.67 9.19 15.65
CA ASN A 112 -11.47 9.37 16.86
C ASN A 112 -12.34 10.64 16.84
N ARG A 113 -11.81 11.72 16.25
CA ARG A 113 -12.51 13.00 16.08
C ARG A 113 -13.45 13.06 14.86
N ASN A 114 -13.65 11.97 14.11
CA ASN A 114 -14.43 11.90 12.88
C ASN A 114 -13.96 12.88 11.78
N ILE A 115 -12.68 13.21 11.72
CA ILE A 115 -12.07 13.97 10.64
C ILE A 115 -11.92 13.07 9.41
N VAL A 116 -11.66 11.77 9.64
CA VAL A 116 -11.71 10.71 8.64
C VAL A 116 -12.72 9.63 9.08
N ASP A 117 -13.32 8.92 8.14
CA ASP A 117 -14.32 7.89 8.40
C ASP A 117 -13.70 6.51 8.64
N GLY A 118 -12.45 6.33 8.21
CA GLY A 118 -11.74 5.08 8.36
C GLY A 118 -10.25 5.23 8.03
N ILE A 119 -9.50 4.21 8.42
CA ILE A 119 -8.04 4.12 8.18
C ILE A 119 -7.71 2.78 7.51
N ILE A 120 -6.89 2.83 6.45
CA ILE A 120 -6.13 1.69 5.94
C ILE A 120 -4.68 1.91 6.36
N THR A 121 -4.08 0.97 7.09
CA THR A 121 -2.72 1.11 7.60
C THR A 121 -1.80 -0.02 7.15
N GLY A 122 -0.63 0.34 6.59
CA GLY A 122 0.50 -0.55 6.27
C GLY A 122 1.75 -0.21 7.06
N VAL A 123 1.62 0.52 8.19
CA VAL A 123 2.74 0.92 9.05
C VAL A 123 2.84 0.08 10.32
N HIS A 124 4.01 0.09 10.97
CA HIS A 124 4.34 -0.83 12.05
C HIS A 124 5.02 -0.14 13.25
N SER A 125 4.85 1.18 13.42
CA SER A 125 5.57 1.93 14.45
C SER A 125 4.90 1.93 15.82
N LEU A 126 3.56 1.90 15.86
CA LEU A 126 2.83 1.89 17.13
C LEU A 126 2.62 0.47 17.70
N ARG A 127 2.40 0.40 19.00
CA ARG A 127 1.98 -0.82 19.68
C ARG A 127 0.55 -1.18 19.31
N ILE A 128 0.24 -2.47 19.31
CA ILE A 128 -1.09 -3.00 18.93
C ILE A 128 -2.19 -2.42 19.83
N GLU A 129 -1.91 -2.21 21.10
CA GLU A 129 -2.86 -1.67 22.09
C GLU A 129 -3.40 -0.30 21.70
N GLU A 130 -2.64 0.50 20.97
CA GLU A 130 -3.10 1.83 20.54
C GLU A 130 -4.21 1.73 19.48
N TYR A 131 -4.16 0.71 18.64
CA TYR A 131 -5.20 0.44 17.66
C TYR A 131 -6.44 -0.21 18.26
N THR A 132 -6.26 -1.15 19.19
CA THR A 132 -7.39 -1.91 19.80
C THR A 132 -8.24 -1.08 20.74
N LYS A 133 -7.76 0.09 21.20
CA LYS A 133 -8.54 1.09 21.96
C LYS A 133 -9.58 1.83 21.12
N ILE A 134 -9.49 1.71 19.78
CA ILE A 134 -10.31 2.49 18.86
C ILE A 134 -11.42 1.62 18.32
N ASP A 135 -12.66 1.96 18.64
CA ASP A 135 -13.86 1.30 18.10
C ASP A 135 -14.35 2.05 16.85
N LYS A 136 -13.53 2.06 15.82
CA LYS A 136 -13.81 2.72 14.55
C LYS A 136 -13.23 1.93 13.38
N PRO A 137 -13.66 2.20 12.12
CA PRO A 137 -13.21 1.44 10.96
C PRO A 137 -11.70 1.57 10.72
N ILE A 138 -10.98 0.48 10.95
CA ILE A 138 -9.56 0.33 10.64
C ILE A 138 -9.38 -1.00 9.92
N VAL A 139 -8.63 -1.02 8.82
CA VAL A 139 -8.21 -2.23 8.12
C VAL A 139 -6.68 -2.23 8.04
N ALA A 140 -6.08 -3.36 8.38
CA ALA A 140 -4.63 -3.52 8.37
C ALA A 140 -4.15 -4.21 7.09
N PHE A 141 -2.99 -3.77 6.60
CA PHE A 141 -2.22 -4.45 5.58
C PHE A 141 -0.99 -5.10 6.22
N ASP A 142 -0.82 -6.39 5.97
CA ASP A 142 0.29 -7.26 6.40
C ASP A 142 0.51 -7.39 7.93
N ARG A 143 0.07 -6.48 8.75
CA ARG A 143 0.26 -6.55 10.21
C ARG A 143 -1.02 -6.89 10.94
N CYS A 144 -1.01 -7.95 11.74
CA CYS A 144 -2.12 -8.24 12.67
C CYS A 144 -2.15 -7.19 13.79
N LEU A 145 -3.24 -6.44 13.88
CA LEU A 145 -3.49 -5.41 14.89
C LEU A 145 -4.54 -5.85 15.94
N GLY A 146 -4.83 -7.16 16.00
CA GLY A 146 -5.82 -7.74 16.90
C GLY A 146 -7.00 -8.38 16.15
N GLU A 147 -7.77 -9.20 16.86
CA GLU A 147 -8.83 -10.02 16.27
C GLU A 147 -9.99 -9.21 15.66
N ASN A 148 -10.21 -7.99 16.15
CA ASN A 148 -11.33 -7.15 15.71
C ASN A 148 -10.98 -6.30 14.49
N ILE A 149 -9.71 -6.16 14.11
CA ILE A 149 -9.27 -5.36 12.98
C ILE A 149 -9.04 -6.27 11.78
N PRO A 150 -9.80 -6.11 10.68
CA PRO A 150 -9.61 -6.93 9.49
C PRO A 150 -8.21 -6.76 8.91
N LEU A 151 -7.69 -7.85 8.35
CA LEU A 151 -6.34 -7.97 7.84
C LEU A 151 -6.33 -8.47 6.40
N VAL A 152 -5.65 -7.75 5.53
CA VAL A 152 -5.22 -8.26 4.22
C VAL A 152 -3.73 -8.48 4.29
N ARG A 153 -3.28 -9.69 4.05
CA ARG A 153 -1.85 -10.05 4.08
C ARG A 153 -1.42 -10.85 2.86
N VAL A 154 -0.13 -10.81 2.57
CA VAL A 154 0.48 -11.55 1.48
C VAL A 154 1.14 -12.82 2.00
N ASP A 155 1.14 -13.91 1.21
CA ASP A 155 1.91 -15.12 1.51
C ASP A 155 3.40 -14.87 1.20
N HIS A 156 4.04 -14.12 2.09
CA HIS A 156 5.46 -13.83 2.01
C HIS A 156 6.33 -15.09 2.12
N ALA A 157 5.87 -16.10 2.86
CA ALA A 157 6.56 -17.38 2.98
C ALA A 157 6.64 -18.11 1.63
N LEU A 158 5.50 -18.14 0.90
CA LEU A 158 5.47 -18.65 -0.47
C LEU A 158 6.44 -17.87 -1.36
N GLY A 159 6.42 -16.53 -1.27
CA GLY A 159 7.29 -15.67 -2.08
C GLY A 159 8.77 -15.91 -1.85
N GLY A 160 9.20 -16.06 -0.59
CA GLY A 160 10.59 -16.43 -0.25
C GLY A 160 11.01 -17.78 -0.82
N ARG A 161 10.15 -18.79 -0.70
CA ARG A 161 10.39 -20.12 -1.30
C ARG A 161 10.49 -20.07 -2.82
N MET A 162 9.64 -19.28 -3.46
CA MET A 162 9.65 -19.11 -4.93
C MET A 162 10.94 -18.42 -5.39
N ALA A 163 11.38 -17.36 -4.71
CA ALA A 163 12.62 -16.64 -5.03
C ALA A 163 13.84 -17.56 -4.90
N ALA A 164 13.93 -18.35 -3.82
CA ALA A 164 15.00 -19.30 -3.63
C ALA A 164 15.04 -20.35 -4.76
N LYS A 165 13.88 -20.94 -5.11
CA LYS A 165 13.80 -21.92 -6.19
C LYS A 165 14.22 -21.35 -7.56
N LEU A 166 13.91 -20.08 -7.85
CA LEU A 166 14.34 -19.42 -9.08
C LEU A 166 15.86 -19.28 -9.16
N LEU A 167 16.51 -18.83 -8.09
CA LEU A 167 17.97 -18.72 -8.03
C LEU A 167 18.66 -20.09 -8.09
N LEU A 168 18.16 -21.08 -7.35
CA LEU A 168 18.67 -22.45 -7.40
C LEU A 168 18.54 -23.07 -8.81
N ALA A 169 17.39 -22.91 -9.45
CA ALA A 169 17.16 -23.36 -10.83
C ALA A 169 18.08 -22.67 -11.85
N SER A 170 18.54 -21.45 -11.51
CA SER A 170 19.51 -20.69 -12.29
C SER A 170 20.97 -21.04 -11.95
N GLY A 171 21.20 -22.01 -11.08
CA GLY A 171 22.53 -22.54 -10.71
C GLY A 171 23.24 -21.77 -9.61
N CYS A 172 22.56 -20.85 -8.90
CA CYS A 172 23.18 -20.05 -7.84
C CYS A 172 23.56 -20.90 -6.62
N LYS A 173 24.74 -20.62 -6.05
CA LYS A 173 25.32 -21.29 -4.88
C LYS A 173 25.76 -20.34 -3.77
N ASP A 174 26.10 -19.11 -4.08
CA ASP A 174 26.46 -18.07 -3.11
C ASP A 174 25.65 -16.80 -3.39
N VAL A 175 24.65 -16.57 -2.54
CA VAL A 175 23.66 -15.51 -2.78
C VAL A 175 23.62 -14.49 -1.66
N ILE A 176 23.26 -13.26 -2.01
CA ILE A 176 22.94 -12.23 -1.05
C ILE A 176 21.45 -11.99 -1.02
N GLN A 177 20.90 -11.83 0.19
CA GLN A 177 19.58 -11.25 0.38
C GLN A 177 19.67 -9.93 1.16
N PHE A 178 18.86 -8.94 0.75
CA PHE A 178 18.68 -7.70 1.49
C PHE A 178 17.41 -7.79 2.32
N GLN A 179 17.54 -7.63 3.64
CA GLN A 179 16.43 -7.73 4.59
C GLN A 179 16.25 -6.44 5.38
N GLY A 180 15.04 -6.19 5.88
CA GLY A 180 14.75 -5.03 6.74
C GLY A 180 15.52 -5.07 8.06
N ALA A 181 15.49 -3.96 8.79
CA ALA A 181 16.14 -3.83 10.10
C ALA A 181 15.56 -4.83 11.11
N LYS A 182 16.39 -5.66 11.71
CA LYS A 182 16.01 -6.67 12.71
C LYS A 182 15.40 -6.07 13.99
N SER A 183 15.64 -4.78 14.23
CA SER A 183 15.05 -4.03 15.34
C SER A 183 13.53 -3.88 15.23
N VAL A 184 12.95 -4.03 14.03
CA VAL A 184 11.51 -3.93 13.78
C VAL A 184 11.03 -5.20 13.10
N ARG A 185 10.23 -5.98 13.83
CA ARG A 185 9.62 -7.18 13.27
C ARG A 185 8.50 -6.83 12.30
N SER A 186 8.60 -7.31 11.09
CA SER A 186 7.57 -7.21 10.06
C SER A 186 7.06 -8.58 9.65
N PRO A 187 5.76 -8.76 9.37
CA PRO A 187 5.26 -10.01 8.79
C PRO A 187 5.96 -10.41 7.49
N SER A 188 6.47 -9.44 6.74
CA SER A 188 7.24 -9.68 5.52
C SER A 188 8.61 -10.34 5.75
N ASP A 189 9.13 -10.36 6.99
CA ASP A 189 10.43 -10.98 7.31
C ASP A 189 10.42 -12.48 7.04
N ILE A 190 9.25 -13.12 7.08
CA ILE A 190 9.12 -14.56 6.82
C ILE A 190 9.61 -14.95 5.41
N ARG A 191 9.59 -14.03 4.43
CA ARG A 191 10.12 -14.29 3.10
C ARG A 191 11.62 -14.54 3.12
N HIS A 192 12.35 -13.82 3.97
CA HIS A 192 13.79 -13.95 4.13
C HIS A 192 14.17 -15.23 4.87
N ILE A 193 13.38 -15.58 5.89
CA ILE A 193 13.53 -16.83 6.65
C ILE A 193 13.32 -18.05 5.74
N GLU A 194 12.24 -18.05 4.98
CA GLU A 194 11.91 -19.14 4.06
C GLU A 194 12.86 -19.22 2.86
N PHE A 195 13.31 -18.07 2.35
CA PHE A 195 14.33 -18.01 1.32
C PHE A 195 15.63 -18.68 1.81
N GLU A 196 16.14 -18.24 2.97
CA GLU A 196 17.37 -18.77 3.55
C GLU A 196 17.25 -20.27 3.87
N ARG A 197 16.10 -20.71 4.41
CA ARG A 197 15.84 -22.13 4.68
C ARG A 197 15.96 -22.97 3.40
N VAL A 198 15.26 -22.58 2.33
CA VAL A 198 15.28 -23.34 1.06
C VAL A 198 16.68 -23.34 0.42
N MET A 199 17.40 -22.23 0.45
CA MET A 199 18.77 -22.15 -0.06
C MET A 199 19.71 -23.08 0.70
N LYS A 200 19.69 -23.07 2.04
CA LYS A 200 20.53 -23.93 2.90
C LYS A 200 20.21 -25.41 2.73
N GLU A 201 18.95 -25.77 2.61
CA GLU A 201 18.53 -27.17 2.34
C GLU A 201 19.10 -27.71 1.01
N ASN A 202 19.46 -26.81 0.08
CA ASN A 202 20.08 -27.14 -1.21
C ASN A 202 21.58 -26.83 -1.25
N ASN A 203 22.24 -26.75 -0.08
CA ASN A 203 23.68 -26.51 0.08
C ASN A 203 24.19 -25.19 -0.57
N ALA A 204 23.32 -24.20 -0.69
CA ALA A 204 23.68 -22.85 -1.13
C ALA A 204 23.97 -21.96 0.08
N LYS A 205 24.98 -21.10 -0.04
CA LYS A 205 25.34 -20.12 0.96
C LYS A 205 24.47 -18.87 0.80
N VAL A 206 24.02 -18.32 1.92
CA VAL A 206 23.24 -17.07 1.97
C VAL A 206 23.92 -16.07 2.88
N THR A 207 24.23 -14.90 2.34
CA THR A 207 24.66 -13.73 3.11
C THR A 207 23.50 -12.75 3.21
N SER A 208 23.13 -12.40 4.44
CA SER A 208 22.03 -11.45 4.70
C SER A 208 22.58 -10.07 5.00
N VAL A 209 22.23 -9.08 4.19
CA VAL A 209 22.57 -7.69 4.38
C VAL A 209 21.39 -6.99 5.04
N GLU A 210 21.60 -6.47 6.25
CA GLU A 210 20.58 -5.76 7.00
C GLU A 210 20.52 -4.29 6.55
N LEU A 211 19.32 -3.81 6.22
CA LEU A 211 19.08 -2.43 5.82
C LEU A 211 18.74 -1.56 7.02
N MET A 212 19.08 -0.30 6.94
CA MET A 212 18.69 0.69 7.95
C MET A 212 17.17 0.87 7.93
N TRP A 213 16.58 0.97 9.13
CA TRP A 213 15.15 1.19 9.26
C TRP A 213 14.72 2.49 8.59
N ASN A 214 13.66 2.39 7.82
CA ASN A 214 12.97 3.54 7.19
C ASN A 214 13.84 4.39 6.25
N ARG A 215 14.94 3.85 5.69
CA ARG A 215 15.78 4.48 4.68
C ARG A 215 15.42 3.95 3.30
N PHE A 216 14.70 4.77 2.51
CA PHE A 216 14.23 4.45 1.15
C PHE A 216 14.79 5.40 0.09
N ASP A 217 15.79 6.20 0.45
CA ASP A 217 16.40 7.16 -0.45
C ASP A 217 17.40 6.49 -1.42
N SER A 218 17.52 7.08 -2.61
CA SER A 218 18.34 6.55 -3.68
C SER A 218 19.84 6.54 -3.37
N GLU A 219 20.31 7.49 -2.57
CA GLU A 219 21.70 7.60 -2.16
C GLU A 219 22.09 6.40 -1.29
N TYR A 220 21.29 6.13 -0.26
CA TYR A 220 21.49 4.98 0.60
C TYR A 220 21.46 3.64 -0.16
N PHE A 221 20.51 3.46 -1.08
CA PHE A 221 20.44 2.22 -1.86
C PHE A 221 21.67 2.07 -2.79
N SER A 222 22.15 3.16 -3.39
CA SER A 222 23.39 3.12 -4.18
C SER A 222 24.60 2.73 -3.31
N GLU A 223 24.77 3.39 -2.17
CA GLU A 223 25.87 3.12 -1.26
C GLU A 223 25.91 1.67 -0.77
N VAL A 224 24.77 1.18 -0.22
CA VAL A 224 24.72 -0.16 0.36
C VAL A 224 24.90 -1.25 -0.70
N THR A 225 24.36 -1.07 -1.90
CA THR A 225 24.48 -2.08 -2.96
C THR A 225 25.89 -2.07 -3.57
N GLU A 226 26.49 -0.89 -3.82
CA GLU A 226 27.84 -0.78 -4.32
C GLU A 226 28.87 -1.34 -3.33
N GLN A 227 28.69 -1.06 -2.04
CA GLN A 227 29.54 -1.63 -0.99
C GLN A 227 29.41 -3.15 -0.97
N THR A 228 28.17 -3.66 -0.95
CA THR A 228 27.91 -5.10 -0.93
C THR A 228 28.52 -5.82 -2.14
N MET A 229 28.40 -5.24 -3.34
CA MET A 229 28.99 -5.83 -4.55
C MET A 229 30.53 -5.83 -4.52
N ARG A 230 31.16 -4.82 -3.89
CA ARG A 230 32.62 -4.79 -3.70
C ARG A 230 33.13 -5.80 -2.66
N GLU A 231 32.38 -5.95 -1.56
CA GLU A 231 32.74 -6.87 -0.46
C GLU A 231 32.51 -8.35 -0.83
N HIS A 232 31.63 -8.61 -1.77
CA HIS A 232 31.23 -9.96 -2.20
C HIS A 232 31.34 -10.11 -3.73
N PRO A 233 32.55 -10.06 -4.32
CA PRO A 233 32.72 -10.07 -5.77
C PRO A 233 32.30 -11.40 -6.43
N ASP A 234 32.33 -12.50 -5.69
CA ASP A 234 32.11 -13.86 -6.20
C ASP A 234 30.67 -14.35 -6.08
N ILE A 235 29.73 -13.56 -5.54
CA ILE A 235 28.32 -13.97 -5.45
C ILE A 235 27.71 -14.18 -6.84
N ASP A 236 26.83 -15.15 -6.96
CA ASP A 236 26.16 -15.50 -8.21
C ASP A 236 24.65 -15.23 -8.22
N GLY A 237 24.09 -14.79 -7.08
CA GLY A 237 22.68 -14.45 -6.96
C GLY A 237 22.36 -13.34 -5.97
N VAL A 238 21.29 -12.59 -6.23
CA VAL A 238 20.75 -11.54 -5.34
C VAL A 238 19.25 -11.69 -5.22
N PHE A 239 18.75 -11.54 -3.99
CA PHE A 239 17.33 -11.43 -3.65
C PHE A 239 17.08 -10.17 -2.83
N GLY A 240 16.14 -9.32 -3.24
CA GLY A 240 15.79 -8.10 -2.52
C GLY A 240 14.55 -7.43 -3.08
N ALA A 241 14.07 -6.36 -2.43
CA ALA A 241 12.99 -5.55 -2.96
C ALA A 241 13.37 -4.95 -4.33
N ASP A 242 12.39 -4.55 -5.11
CA ASP A 242 12.56 -4.12 -6.51
C ASP A 242 13.69 -3.09 -6.71
N LEU A 243 13.69 -2.01 -5.92
CA LEU A 243 14.75 -0.99 -6.04
C LEU A 243 16.13 -1.54 -5.71
N LEU A 244 16.25 -2.38 -4.69
CA LEU A 244 17.54 -3.00 -4.33
C LEU A 244 18.06 -3.88 -5.46
N ALA A 245 17.19 -4.68 -6.09
CA ALA A 245 17.58 -5.48 -7.25
C ALA A 245 18.05 -4.61 -8.42
N VAL A 246 17.38 -3.46 -8.67
CA VAL A 246 17.78 -2.49 -9.68
C VAL A 246 19.15 -1.86 -9.36
N TYR A 247 19.37 -1.44 -8.11
CA TYR A 247 20.66 -0.88 -7.71
C TYR A 247 21.80 -1.92 -7.72
N CYS A 248 21.54 -3.16 -7.31
CA CYS A 248 22.49 -4.26 -7.45
C CYS A 248 22.84 -4.53 -8.91
N MET A 249 21.86 -4.52 -9.80
CA MET A 249 22.09 -4.67 -11.24
C MET A 249 22.99 -3.56 -11.75
N LYS A 250 22.69 -2.30 -11.40
CA LYS A 250 23.51 -1.14 -11.79
C LYS A 250 24.96 -1.26 -11.29
N ALA A 251 25.15 -1.61 -10.01
CA ALA A 251 26.47 -1.80 -9.42
C ALA A 251 27.26 -2.94 -10.08
N ALA A 252 26.60 -4.08 -10.34
CA ALA A 252 27.23 -5.23 -11.01
C ALA A 252 27.67 -4.90 -12.45
N ILE A 253 26.83 -4.23 -13.22
CA ILE A 253 27.15 -3.81 -14.60
C ILE A 253 28.34 -2.83 -14.58
N ALA A 254 28.38 -1.89 -13.64
CA ALA A 254 29.50 -0.96 -13.48
C ALA A 254 30.82 -1.66 -13.17
N GLN A 255 30.78 -2.85 -12.56
CA GLN A 255 31.93 -3.73 -12.32
C GLN A 255 32.24 -4.68 -13.48
N GLY A 256 31.54 -4.55 -14.62
CA GLY A 256 31.74 -5.38 -15.81
C GLY A 256 31.10 -6.76 -15.73
N ARG A 257 30.25 -7.05 -14.74
CA ARG A 257 29.58 -8.34 -14.60
C ARG A 257 28.42 -8.44 -15.58
N GLN A 258 28.24 -9.63 -16.16
CA GLN A 258 27.13 -9.93 -17.05
C GLN A 258 25.91 -10.46 -16.29
N ILE A 259 24.73 -9.98 -16.67
CA ILE A 259 23.45 -10.43 -16.11
C ILE A 259 22.63 -11.06 -17.26
N PRO A 260 22.21 -12.31 -17.12
CA PRO A 260 22.30 -13.24 -15.99
C PRO A 260 23.58 -14.10 -15.96
N GLY A 261 24.58 -13.87 -16.81
CA GLY A 261 25.78 -14.69 -16.93
C GLY A 261 26.47 -14.91 -15.57
N ASP A 262 27.03 -13.81 -15.04
CA ASP A 262 27.81 -13.85 -13.80
C ASP A 262 26.96 -13.65 -12.54
N LEU A 263 25.86 -12.88 -12.65
CA LEU A 263 24.98 -12.57 -11.53
C LEU A 263 23.51 -12.71 -11.94
N LYS A 264 22.72 -13.44 -11.14
CA LYS A 264 21.28 -13.58 -11.29
C LYS A 264 20.57 -12.72 -10.26
N LEU A 265 19.43 -12.14 -10.65
CA LEU A 265 18.66 -11.25 -9.79
C LEU A 265 17.20 -11.72 -9.72
N VAL A 266 16.68 -11.82 -8.50
CA VAL A 266 15.25 -11.98 -8.24
C VAL A 266 14.79 -10.83 -7.35
N ALA A 267 13.86 -10.04 -7.86
CA ALA A 267 13.24 -8.95 -7.13
C ALA A 267 12.00 -9.43 -6.34
N TYR A 268 11.58 -8.64 -5.37
CA TYR A 268 10.34 -8.80 -4.63
C TYR A 268 9.54 -7.50 -4.69
N ASP A 269 8.27 -7.61 -4.86
CA ASP A 269 7.15 -6.68 -5.02
C ASP A 269 6.59 -6.72 -6.43
N GLY A 270 7.44 -6.74 -7.46
CA GLY A 270 7.07 -6.86 -8.85
C GLY A 270 6.40 -5.61 -9.41
N THR A 271 6.82 -4.43 -8.95
CA THR A 271 6.35 -3.14 -9.46
C THR A 271 6.91 -2.82 -10.85
N TYR A 272 6.45 -1.73 -11.45
CA TYR A 272 6.89 -1.30 -12.79
C TYR A 272 8.40 -1.05 -12.90
N VAL A 273 9.10 -0.77 -11.80
CA VAL A 273 10.54 -0.44 -11.85
C VAL A 273 11.40 -1.59 -12.35
N THR A 274 10.97 -2.83 -12.14
CA THR A 274 11.70 -4.03 -12.58
C THR A 274 11.49 -4.33 -14.07
N ASP A 275 10.43 -3.80 -14.69
CA ASP A 275 10.21 -3.85 -16.14
C ASP A 275 10.84 -2.66 -16.86
N ALA A 276 11.04 -1.53 -16.17
CA ALA A 276 11.57 -0.30 -16.76
C ALA A 276 13.09 -0.34 -17.01
N VAL A 277 13.77 -1.42 -16.59
CA VAL A 277 15.22 -1.60 -16.73
C VAL A 277 15.56 -2.68 -17.75
N THR A 278 16.80 -2.65 -18.27
CA THR A 278 17.29 -3.66 -19.23
C THR A 278 18.60 -4.28 -18.71
N PRO A 279 18.64 -5.62 -18.56
CA PRO A 279 17.56 -6.59 -18.74
C PRO A 279 16.43 -6.43 -17.71
N GLY A 280 15.17 -6.74 -18.09
CA GLY A 280 14.04 -6.76 -17.18
C GLY A 280 14.26 -7.77 -16.06
N ILE A 281 13.93 -7.42 -14.81
CA ILE A 281 14.25 -8.24 -13.63
C ILE A 281 13.14 -9.25 -13.35
N THR A 282 13.52 -10.52 -13.19
CA THR A 282 12.61 -11.57 -12.70
C THR A 282 12.14 -11.23 -11.29
N SER A 283 10.82 -11.24 -11.05
CA SER A 283 10.24 -10.71 -9.83
C SER A 283 9.19 -11.62 -9.22
N ILE A 284 9.17 -11.69 -7.90
CA ILE A 284 8.02 -12.17 -7.13
C ILE A 284 7.02 -11.03 -7.02
N VAL A 285 5.86 -11.21 -7.62
CA VAL A 285 4.84 -10.15 -7.80
C VAL A 285 3.79 -10.25 -6.71
N GLN A 286 3.60 -9.18 -5.97
CA GLN A 286 2.46 -9.01 -5.07
C GLN A 286 1.23 -8.56 -5.88
N PRO A 287 0.03 -9.13 -5.67
CA PRO A 287 -1.16 -8.79 -6.44
C PRO A 287 -1.78 -7.46 -5.97
N ILE A 288 -1.06 -6.34 -6.15
CA ILE A 288 -1.43 -5.01 -5.62
C ILE A 288 -2.89 -4.61 -5.92
N PRO A 289 -3.42 -4.78 -7.15
CA PRO A 289 -4.82 -4.43 -7.41
C PRO A 289 -5.82 -5.25 -6.59
N LEU A 290 -5.53 -6.53 -6.35
CA LEU A 290 -6.38 -7.40 -5.54
C LEU A 290 -6.29 -7.02 -4.06
N ILE A 291 -5.08 -6.75 -3.54
CA ILE A 291 -4.86 -6.25 -2.18
C ILE A 291 -5.67 -4.96 -1.97
N ALA A 292 -5.57 -4.01 -2.88
CA ALA A 292 -6.27 -2.73 -2.80
C ALA A 292 -7.80 -2.91 -2.76
N ARG A 293 -8.33 -3.80 -3.61
CA ARG A 293 -9.77 -4.11 -3.66
C ARG A 293 -10.26 -4.68 -2.33
N GLU A 294 -9.53 -5.63 -1.75
CA GLU A 294 -9.91 -6.25 -0.46
C GLU A 294 -9.81 -5.24 0.68
N LEU A 295 -8.75 -4.42 0.74
CA LEU A 295 -8.59 -3.37 1.75
C LEU A 295 -9.75 -2.36 1.70
N ALA A 296 -10.04 -1.82 0.52
CA ALA A 296 -11.11 -0.84 0.34
C ALA A 296 -12.50 -1.47 0.57
N GLY A 297 -12.69 -2.72 0.18
CA GLY A 297 -13.94 -3.46 0.38
C GLY A 297 -14.22 -3.68 1.87
N LEU A 298 -13.27 -4.22 2.61
CA LEU A 298 -13.38 -4.45 4.05
C LEU A 298 -13.66 -3.16 4.82
N LEU A 299 -12.94 -2.08 4.49
CA LEU A 299 -13.15 -0.78 5.14
C LEU A 299 -14.54 -0.22 4.85
N HIS A 300 -14.98 -0.30 3.59
CA HIS A 300 -16.33 0.12 3.19
C HIS A 300 -17.42 -0.65 3.96
N ASP A 301 -17.28 -1.97 4.06
CA ASP A 301 -18.23 -2.81 4.80
C ASP A 301 -18.27 -2.45 6.30
N MET A 302 -17.11 -2.12 6.91
CA MET A 302 -17.08 -1.61 8.30
C MET A 302 -17.82 -0.28 8.44
N ILE A 303 -17.58 0.68 7.53
CA ILE A 303 -18.22 2.01 7.57
C ILE A 303 -19.74 1.90 7.37
N GLU A 304 -20.17 0.99 6.50
CA GLU A 304 -21.58 0.72 6.22
C GLU A 304 -22.21 -0.30 7.20
N GLN A 305 -21.46 -0.73 8.22
CA GLN A 305 -21.90 -1.69 9.25
C GLN A 305 -22.41 -3.01 8.65
N ARG A 306 -21.80 -3.45 7.54
CA ARG A 306 -22.12 -4.73 6.91
C ARG A 306 -21.38 -5.87 7.59
N PRO A 307 -21.95 -7.10 7.58
CA PRO A 307 -21.25 -8.26 8.12
C PRO A 307 -19.95 -8.54 7.37
N ILE A 308 -18.88 -8.84 8.12
CA ILE A 308 -17.58 -9.25 7.57
C ILE A 308 -17.35 -10.72 7.98
N PRO A 309 -17.74 -11.68 7.14
CA PRO A 309 -17.67 -13.11 7.48
C PRO A 309 -16.21 -13.61 7.55
N GLN A 310 -15.31 -13.00 6.79
CA GLN A 310 -13.89 -13.36 6.78
C GLN A 310 -13.04 -12.11 6.98
N ARG A 311 -12.48 -11.98 8.18
CA ARG A 311 -11.68 -10.80 8.57
C ARG A 311 -10.24 -10.87 8.10
N GLU A 312 -9.71 -12.04 7.81
CA GLU A 312 -8.35 -12.23 7.29
C GLU A 312 -8.40 -12.68 5.84
N LYS A 313 -7.69 -11.97 4.97
CA LYS A 313 -7.54 -12.28 3.54
C LYS A 313 -6.07 -12.54 3.25
N LEU A 314 -5.76 -13.74 2.78
CA LEU A 314 -4.41 -14.12 2.34
C LEU A 314 -4.30 -14.01 0.82
N MET A 315 -3.34 -13.20 0.34
CA MET A 315 -3.06 -12.99 -1.07
C MET A 315 -1.83 -13.78 -1.49
N ASN A 316 -1.97 -14.63 -2.50
CA ASN A 316 -0.85 -15.36 -3.06
C ASN A 316 -0.05 -14.47 -4.01
N VAL A 317 1.28 -14.62 -3.95
CA VAL A 317 2.20 -14.01 -4.90
C VAL A 317 2.30 -14.85 -6.17
N SER A 318 2.82 -14.24 -7.23
CA SER A 318 3.11 -14.91 -8.51
C SER A 318 4.53 -14.60 -8.99
N ILE A 319 4.97 -15.22 -10.08
CA ILE A 319 6.26 -14.92 -10.72
C ILE A 319 6.00 -14.15 -12.00
N ARG A 320 6.74 -13.06 -12.20
CA ARG A 320 6.94 -12.44 -13.50
C ARG A 320 8.37 -12.70 -13.94
N TYR A 321 8.51 -13.45 -15.01
CA TYR A 321 9.83 -13.75 -15.57
C TYR A 321 10.36 -12.55 -16.35
N GLY A 322 11.55 -12.12 -15.99
CA GLY A 322 12.39 -11.21 -16.74
C GLY A 322 13.60 -11.95 -17.33
N ASN A 323 14.66 -11.20 -17.58
CA ASN A 323 15.87 -11.73 -18.23
C ASN A 323 17.07 -11.80 -17.28
N THR A 324 16.85 -11.69 -15.96
CA THR A 324 17.90 -11.72 -14.95
C THR A 324 18.09 -13.07 -14.27
N THR A 325 17.30 -14.06 -14.65
CA THR A 325 17.47 -15.48 -14.28
C THR A 325 17.58 -16.29 -15.56
N ILE A 326 18.19 -17.50 -15.47
CA ILE A 326 18.20 -18.44 -16.61
C ILE A 326 16.77 -18.97 -16.71
N GLY A 327 16.03 -18.48 -17.68
CA GLY A 327 14.65 -18.90 -17.93
C GLY A 327 14.58 -20.38 -18.31
N LYS A 328 13.46 -21.04 -17.93
CA LYS A 328 13.07 -22.25 -18.63
C LYS A 328 12.74 -21.85 -20.07
N ASN A 329 13.57 -22.31 -21.03
CA ASN A 329 13.15 -22.44 -22.41
C ASN A 329 11.96 -23.37 -22.50
#